data_c76bad8ed19e484d0887311df07147c1
#
_entry.id   c76bad8ed19e484d0887311df07147c1
#
_cell.length_a   1.000
_cell.length_b   1.000
_cell.length_c   1.000
_cell.angle_alpha   90.00
_cell.angle_beta   90.00
_cell.angle_gamma   90.00
#
_symmetry.space_group_name_H-M   'P 1'
#
loop_
_entity.id
_entity.type
_entity.pdbx_description
1 polymer ?
#
loop_
_entity_poly.entity_id
_entity_poly.type
_entity_poly.pdbx_seq_one_letter_code
_entity_poly.pdbx_strand_id
1 'polypeptide(L)'
;IAVRKSQENDLIDYLSEKAVRTIIAQPDISTDVGLRDMFFMILLYDSGARVDEMLNAKICDLRAESPATILLFGKGKKYRQVPLSAKTVSHYKKYLQRFHPGEDAKSREYIFYTIHRGERFRMSDNNVRNFMRRYGNEARDVCPEIPEIVHPHMFRHSRAMHLYQGGMDLTLVSQWLGHANLQTTLIYAHADTEQKRKAIELAEHSGSPTRKSPSTDRYTVSDEETLKKLYGLL
;
A
#
# COMPACT_ATOMS: atom_id res chain seq x y z
N ILE A 1 33.60 -10.04 18.62
CA ILE A 1 32.83 -9.69 17.43
C ILE A 1 31.43 -10.21 17.68
N ALA A 2 30.50 -9.33 18.08
CA ALA A 2 29.10 -9.69 18.30
C ALA A 2 28.45 -9.92 16.93
N VAL A 3 28.06 -11.18 16.67
CA VAL A 3 27.22 -11.53 15.52
C VAL A 3 25.87 -10.83 15.73
N ARG A 4 25.54 -9.84 14.90
CA ARG A 4 24.20 -9.29 14.83
C ARG A 4 23.24 -10.44 14.51
N LYS A 5 22.29 -10.71 15.41
CA LYS A 5 21.16 -11.59 15.12
C LYS A 5 20.56 -11.15 13.79
N SER A 6 20.43 -12.10 12.84
CA SER A 6 19.64 -11.91 11.62
C SER A 6 18.25 -11.44 12.05
N GLN A 7 17.82 -10.31 11.51
CA GLN A 7 16.45 -9.86 11.67
C GLN A 7 15.53 -10.98 11.16
N GLU A 8 14.70 -11.48 12.06
CA GLU A 8 13.50 -12.21 11.66
C GLU A 8 12.80 -11.36 10.60
N ASN A 9 12.41 -11.99 9.49
CA ASN A 9 11.62 -11.32 8.45
C ASN A 9 10.33 -10.86 9.12
N ASP A 10 10.29 -9.59 9.53
CA ASP A 10 9.05 -8.96 9.95
C ASP A 10 8.11 -9.00 8.76
N LEU A 11 7.15 -9.93 8.79
CA LEU A 11 6.05 -9.97 7.82
C LEU A 11 5.35 -8.61 7.90
N ILE A 12 5.34 -7.89 6.79
CA ILE A 12 4.68 -6.59 6.76
C ILE A 12 3.18 -6.83 6.89
N ASP A 13 2.59 -6.26 7.93
CA ASP A 13 1.15 -6.24 8.08
C ASP A 13 0.53 -5.30 7.04
N TYR A 14 -0.10 -5.87 6.03
CA TYR A 14 -0.89 -5.14 5.06
C TYR A 14 -2.26 -5.78 4.88
N LEU A 15 -3.22 -4.97 4.48
CA LEU A 15 -4.60 -5.37 4.24
C LEU A 15 -4.78 -5.76 2.76
N SER A 16 -5.58 -6.76 2.48
CA SER A 16 -6.04 -7.03 1.11
C SER A 16 -6.88 -5.87 0.58
N GLU A 17 -7.03 -5.77 -0.75
CA GLU A 17 -7.93 -4.76 -1.34
C GLU A 17 -9.37 -4.91 -0.85
N LYS A 18 -9.82 -6.14 -0.58
CA LYS A 18 -11.14 -6.43 -0.02
C LYS A 18 -11.24 -5.86 1.39
N ALA A 19 -10.25 -6.10 2.24
CA ALA A 19 -10.22 -5.60 3.61
C ALA A 19 -10.22 -4.06 3.65
N VAL A 20 -9.39 -3.40 2.82
CA VAL A 20 -9.38 -1.94 2.70
C VAL A 20 -10.75 -1.40 2.29
N ARG A 21 -11.38 -1.98 1.26
CA ARG A 21 -12.72 -1.59 0.81
C ARG A 21 -13.77 -1.77 1.90
N THR A 22 -13.72 -2.88 2.63
CA THR A 22 -14.68 -3.16 3.72
C THR A 22 -14.54 -2.14 4.84
N ILE A 23 -13.31 -1.76 5.24
CA ILE A 23 -13.09 -0.74 6.28
C ILE A 23 -13.59 0.64 5.82
N ILE A 24 -13.27 1.04 4.58
CA ILE A 24 -13.69 2.34 4.01
C ILE A 24 -15.23 2.44 3.89
N ALA A 25 -15.92 1.32 3.78
CA ALA A 25 -17.37 1.27 3.66
C ALA A 25 -18.13 1.36 4.99
N GLN A 26 -17.45 1.26 6.16
CA GLN A 26 -18.12 1.29 7.46
C GLN A 26 -18.69 2.66 7.86
N PRO A 27 -18.01 3.80 7.59
CA PRO A 27 -18.53 5.08 8.02
C PRO A 27 -19.93 5.39 7.45
N ASP A 28 -20.83 5.84 8.30
CA ASP A 28 -22.15 6.35 7.88
C ASP A 28 -21.98 7.72 7.21
N ILE A 29 -22.05 7.73 5.89
CA ILE A 29 -21.86 8.93 5.06
C ILE A 29 -23.02 9.93 5.12
N SER A 30 -24.11 9.61 5.78
CA SER A 30 -25.20 10.57 6.05
C SER A 30 -24.78 11.58 7.13
N THR A 31 -23.80 11.23 7.95
CA THR A 31 -23.23 12.08 9.00
C THR A 31 -21.98 12.81 8.52
N ASP A 32 -21.74 14.01 9.05
CA ASP A 32 -20.51 14.76 8.76
C ASP A 32 -19.26 14.00 9.21
N VAL A 33 -19.31 13.38 10.38
CA VAL A 33 -18.19 12.59 10.91
C VAL A 33 -17.88 11.41 9.99
N GLY A 34 -18.90 10.66 9.59
CA GLY A 34 -18.71 9.50 8.71
C GLY A 34 -18.21 9.90 7.32
N LEU A 35 -18.75 10.96 6.73
CA LEU A 35 -18.29 11.48 5.44
C LEU A 35 -16.81 11.93 5.50
N ARG A 36 -16.41 12.63 6.58
CA ARG A 36 -15.03 13.04 6.82
C ARG A 36 -14.10 11.84 6.96
N ASP A 37 -14.46 10.88 7.82
CA ASP A 37 -13.63 9.74 8.14
C ASP A 37 -13.46 8.82 6.92
N MET A 38 -14.54 8.60 6.14
CA MET A 38 -14.47 7.86 4.88
C MET A 38 -13.50 8.53 3.90
N PHE A 39 -13.66 9.84 3.67
CA PHE A 39 -12.80 10.55 2.72
C PHE A 39 -11.35 10.59 3.19
N PHE A 40 -11.10 10.74 4.49
CA PHE A 40 -9.75 10.65 5.05
C PHE A 40 -9.09 9.31 4.71
N MET A 41 -9.79 8.19 4.93
CA MET A 41 -9.27 6.86 4.64
C MET A 41 -9.04 6.64 3.14
N ILE A 42 -9.94 7.12 2.28
CA ILE A 42 -9.76 7.06 0.80
C ILE A 42 -8.49 7.81 0.40
N LEU A 43 -8.33 9.05 0.85
CA LEU A 43 -7.20 9.89 0.45
C LEU A 43 -5.87 9.37 1.03
N LEU A 44 -5.90 8.88 2.28
CA LEU A 44 -4.74 8.25 2.92
C LEU A 44 -4.27 7.01 2.15
N TYR A 45 -5.21 6.14 1.75
CA TYR A 45 -4.91 4.95 0.97
C TYR A 45 -4.41 5.30 -0.43
N ASP A 46 -5.15 6.13 -1.18
CA ASP A 46 -4.81 6.42 -2.58
C ASP A 46 -3.46 7.12 -2.71
N SER A 47 -3.16 8.07 -1.83
CA SER A 47 -1.87 8.78 -1.81
C SER A 47 -0.72 7.99 -1.18
N GLY A 48 -1.00 7.02 -0.31
CA GLY A 48 0.01 6.34 0.52
C GLY A 48 0.74 7.30 1.47
N ALA A 49 0.10 8.39 1.86
CA ALA A 49 0.67 9.39 2.77
C ALA A 49 0.94 8.84 4.18
N ARG A 50 1.84 9.48 4.90
CA ARG A 50 1.89 9.33 6.36
C ARG A 50 0.76 10.12 6.99
N VAL A 51 0.29 9.67 8.16
CA VAL A 51 -0.82 10.35 8.85
C VAL A 51 -0.53 11.83 9.09
N ASP A 52 0.69 12.18 9.53
CA ASP A 52 1.07 13.57 9.75
C ASP A 52 1.14 14.39 8.46
N GLU A 53 1.59 13.81 7.35
CA GLU A 53 1.57 14.46 6.04
C GLU A 53 0.13 14.78 5.63
N MET A 54 -0.79 13.83 5.81
CA MET A 54 -2.20 14.00 5.49
C MET A 54 -2.89 15.03 6.37
N LEU A 55 -2.62 15.02 7.67
CA LEU A 55 -3.19 15.96 8.64
C LEU A 55 -2.69 17.41 8.44
N ASN A 56 -1.51 17.58 7.85
CA ASN A 56 -0.96 18.90 7.52
C ASN A 56 -1.34 19.35 6.10
N ALA A 57 -1.98 18.52 5.30
CA ALA A 57 -2.38 18.84 3.95
C ALA A 57 -3.46 19.94 3.95
N LYS A 58 -3.29 20.92 3.07
CA LYS A 58 -4.18 22.07 2.88
C LYS A 58 -4.95 21.95 1.57
N ILE A 59 -6.02 22.69 1.43
CA ILE A 59 -6.80 22.70 0.19
C ILE A 59 -5.92 23.03 -1.01
N CYS A 60 -5.03 24.02 -0.90
CA CYS A 60 -4.10 24.41 -1.97
C CYS A 60 -3.06 23.34 -2.34
N ASP A 61 -2.88 22.32 -1.51
CA ASP A 61 -1.95 21.23 -1.79
C ASP A 61 -2.57 20.14 -2.70
N LEU A 62 -3.90 20.15 -2.88
CA LEU A 62 -4.62 19.20 -3.73
C LEU A 62 -5.13 19.87 -5.00
N ARG A 63 -4.58 19.49 -6.13
CA ARG A 63 -5.04 19.88 -7.45
C ARG A 63 -6.03 18.84 -7.98
N ALA A 64 -7.26 19.26 -8.23
CA ALA A 64 -8.35 18.37 -8.68
C ALA A 64 -8.49 18.27 -10.21
N GLU A 65 -7.80 19.12 -10.98
CA GLU A 65 -7.75 19.10 -12.44
C GLU A 65 -6.83 18.00 -12.93
N SER A 66 -7.10 17.51 -14.14
CA SER A 66 -6.29 16.43 -14.74
C SER A 66 -4.93 16.94 -15.22
N PRO A 67 -3.82 16.28 -14.89
CA PRO A 67 -3.71 15.17 -13.95
C PRO A 67 -3.86 15.63 -12.48
N ALA A 68 -4.80 14.99 -11.77
CA ALA A 68 -5.05 15.33 -10.37
C ALA A 68 -3.91 14.84 -9.47
N THR A 69 -3.51 15.68 -8.52
CA THR A 69 -2.35 15.38 -7.66
C THR A 69 -2.52 15.98 -6.28
N ILE A 70 -1.82 15.41 -5.30
CA ILE A 70 -1.64 16.00 -3.97
C ILE A 70 -0.16 16.23 -3.69
N LEU A 71 0.19 17.39 -3.16
CA LEU A 71 1.52 17.74 -2.68
C LEU A 71 1.62 17.41 -1.19
N LEU A 72 2.53 16.50 -0.85
CA LEU A 72 2.72 16.04 0.53
C LEU A 72 4.08 16.48 1.05
N PHE A 73 4.10 17.03 2.27
CA PHE A 73 5.30 17.52 2.93
C PHE A 73 5.78 16.51 3.96
N GLY A 74 6.92 15.86 3.69
CA GLY A 74 7.53 14.87 4.55
C GLY A 74 8.59 15.41 5.50
N LYS A 75 9.18 14.51 6.29
CA LYS A 75 10.28 14.83 7.22
C LYS A 75 11.48 15.43 6.46
N GLY A 76 12.09 16.46 7.03
CA GLY A 76 13.28 17.10 6.45
C GLY A 76 12.96 18.11 5.34
N LYS A 77 11.76 18.71 5.33
CA LYS A 77 11.30 19.68 4.31
C LYS A 77 11.28 19.13 2.88
N LYS A 78 11.27 17.80 2.73
CA LYS A 78 11.12 17.16 1.43
C LYS A 78 9.63 17.10 1.09
N TYR A 79 9.31 17.42 -0.15
CA TYR A 79 7.95 17.28 -0.66
C TYR A 79 7.92 16.28 -1.82
N ARG A 80 6.77 15.68 -2.02
CA ARG A 80 6.49 14.85 -3.19
C ARG A 80 5.08 15.11 -3.69
N GLN A 81 4.92 15.00 -4.99
CA GLN A 81 3.64 15.10 -5.66
C GLN A 81 3.16 13.70 -6.00
N VAL A 82 1.96 13.36 -5.58
CA VAL A 82 1.38 12.04 -5.76
C VAL A 82 0.12 12.18 -6.63
N PRO A 83 0.00 11.42 -7.74
CA PRO A 83 -1.21 11.42 -8.54
C PRO A 83 -2.38 10.78 -7.77
N LEU A 84 -3.59 11.27 -8.02
CA LEU A 84 -4.82 10.79 -7.41
C LEU A 84 -5.75 10.18 -8.47
N SER A 85 -6.49 9.15 -8.06
CA SER A 85 -7.50 8.54 -8.92
C SER A 85 -8.70 9.46 -9.13
N ALA A 86 -9.39 9.31 -10.27
CA ALA A 86 -10.61 10.07 -10.56
C ALA A 86 -11.72 9.86 -9.50
N LYS A 87 -11.76 8.65 -8.90
CA LYS A 87 -12.68 8.34 -7.81
C LYS A 87 -12.37 9.16 -6.56
N THR A 88 -11.10 9.25 -6.17
CA THR A 88 -10.65 10.09 -5.05
C THR A 88 -10.99 11.56 -5.26
N VAL A 89 -10.80 12.06 -6.48
CA VAL A 89 -11.19 13.45 -6.83
C VAL A 89 -12.70 13.66 -6.71
N SER A 90 -13.52 12.68 -7.10
CA SER A 90 -14.97 12.77 -6.94
C SER A 90 -15.38 12.87 -5.46
N HIS A 91 -14.75 12.06 -4.58
CA HIS A 91 -14.96 12.16 -3.14
C HIS A 91 -14.47 13.49 -2.56
N TYR A 92 -13.33 13.98 -3.03
CA TYR A 92 -12.80 15.29 -2.62
C TYR A 92 -13.78 16.43 -2.92
N LYS A 93 -14.34 16.48 -4.13
CA LYS A 93 -15.31 17.52 -4.52
C LYS A 93 -16.54 17.51 -3.61
N LYS A 94 -17.10 16.32 -3.32
CA LYS A 94 -18.22 16.18 -2.37
C LYS A 94 -17.85 16.65 -0.97
N TYR A 95 -16.66 16.30 -0.52
CA TYR A 95 -16.12 16.69 0.78
C TYR A 95 -15.97 18.21 0.88
N LEU A 96 -15.39 18.86 -0.14
CA LEU A 96 -15.24 20.32 -0.17
C LEU A 96 -16.59 21.05 -0.08
N GLN A 97 -17.59 20.60 -0.84
CA GLN A 97 -18.92 21.21 -0.80
C GLN A 97 -19.53 21.19 0.60
N ARG A 98 -19.26 20.13 1.37
CA ARG A 98 -19.84 19.97 2.71
C ARG A 98 -19.03 20.67 3.80
N PHE A 99 -17.70 20.57 3.75
CA PHE A 99 -16.81 21.01 4.84
C PHE A 99 -16.16 22.36 4.58
N HIS A 100 -16.05 22.74 3.32
CA HIS A 100 -15.35 23.98 2.91
C HIS A 100 -16.19 24.79 1.92
N PRO A 101 -17.46 25.08 2.21
CA PRO A 101 -18.31 25.84 1.29
C PRO A 101 -17.71 27.24 1.09
N GLY A 102 -17.50 27.62 -0.17
CA GLY A 102 -16.95 28.92 -0.53
C GLY A 102 -15.42 29.04 -0.52
N GLU A 103 -14.71 28.00 -0.11
CA GLU A 103 -13.25 27.99 -0.23
C GLU A 103 -12.79 27.76 -1.67
N ASP A 104 -11.78 28.49 -2.09
CA ASP A 104 -11.16 28.30 -3.40
C ASP A 104 -9.97 27.34 -3.37
N ALA A 105 -9.46 26.94 -4.55
CA ALA A 105 -8.34 26.03 -4.67
C ALA A 105 -7.00 26.58 -4.12
N LYS A 106 -6.92 27.86 -3.77
CA LYS A 106 -5.72 28.49 -3.19
C LYS A 106 -5.81 28.59 -1.67
N SER A 107 -6.92 28.16 -1.07
CA SER A 107 -7.13 28.24 0.36
C SER A 107 -6.05 27.47 1.14
N ARG A 108 -5.55 28.09 2.20
CA ARG A 108 -4.56 27.49 3.12
C ARG A 108 -5.18 26.82 4.32
N GLU A 109 -6.50 26.62 4.30
CA GLU A 109 -7.20 25.84 5.31
C GLU A 109 -6.80 24.36 5.25
N TYR A 110 -6.74 23.70 6.41
CA TYR A 110 -6.50 22.27 6.47
C TYR A 110 -7.64 21.51 5.79
N ILE A 111 -7.34 20.53 4.97
CA ILE A 111 -8.36 19.66 4.39
C ILE A 111 -9.19 19.00 5.52
N PHE A 112 -8.49 18.47 6.54
CA PHE A 112 -9.12 17.81 7.68
C PHE A 112 -8.95 18.63 8.95
N TYR A 113 -10.06 19.07 9.52
CA TYR A 113 -10.09 19.87 10.73
C TYR A 113 -11.11 19.35 11.76
N THR A 114 -10.97 19.83 12.97
CA THR A 114 -11.96 19.69 14.05
C THR A 114 -12.39 21.10 14.48
N ILE A 115 -13.63 21.21 14.98
CA ILE A 115 -14.14 22.48 15.50
C ILE A 115 -14.07 22.42 17.02
N HIS A 116 -13.42 23.39 17.63
CA HIS A 116 -13.42 23.61 19.06
C HIS A 116 -13.74 25.07 19.36
N ARG A 117 -14.77 25.34 20.17
CA ARG A 117 -15.27 26.68 20.51
C ARG A 117 -15.54 27.58 19.28
N GLY A 118 -16.03 26.97 18.18
CA GLY A 118 -16.33 27.69 16.93
C GLY A 118 -15.15 27.91 15.99
N GLU A 119 -13.92 27.57 16.38
CA GLU A 119 -12.72 27.71 15.58
C GLU A 119 -12.28 26.38 14.97
N ARG A 120 -11.66 26.43 13.77
CA ARG A 120 -11.12 25.27 13.07
C ARG A 120 -9.69 24.99 13.50
N PHE A 121 -9.43 23.78 13.93
CA PHE A 121 -8.10 23.28 14.27
C PHE A 121 -7.75 22.06 13.43
N ARG A 122 -6.48 21.89 13.13
CA ARG A 122 -5.97 20.68 12.51
C ARG A 122 -6.45 19.43 13.29
N MET A 123 -6.98 18.44 12.59
CA MET A 123 -7.37 17.17 13.21
C MET A 123 -6.15 16.46 13.82
N SER A 124 -6.33 15.79 14.95
CA SER A 124 -5.24 15.11 15.65
C SER A 124 -5.00 13.68 15.14
N ASP A 125 -3.76 13.18 15.25
CA ASP A 125 -3.40 11.79 14.95
C ASP A 125 -4.21 10.80 15.80
N ASN A 126 -4.49 11.16 17.07
CA ASN A 126 -5.29 10.33 17.96
C ASN A 126 -6.73 10.14 17.46
N ASN A 127 -7.34 11.20 16.89
CA ASN A 127 -8.65 11.07 16.26
C ASN A 127 -8.62 10.03 15.13
N VAL A 128 -7.60 10.09 14.28
CA VAL A 128 -7.44 9.15 13.16
C VAL A 128 -7.30 7.72 13.68
N ARG A 129 -6.42 7.48 14.64
CA ARG A 129 -6.22 6.15 15.24
C ARG A 129 -7.51 5.60 15.83
N ASN A 130 -8.26 6.44 16.53
CA ASN A 130 -9.51 6.05 17.18
C ASN A 130 -10.58 5.63 16.18
N PHE A 131 -10.84 6.43 15.14
CA PHE A 131 -11.85 6.05 14.16
C PHE A 131 -11.40 4.87 13.27
N MET A 132 -10.13 4.79 12.89
CA MET A 132 -9.64 3.64 12.11
C MET A 132 -9.74 2.33 12.91
N ARG A 133 -9.43 2.35 14.19
CA ARG A 133 -9.61 1.20 15.07
C ARG A 133 -11.08 0.80 15.17
N ARG A 134 -12.00 1.76 15.36
CA ARG A 134 -13.44 1.52 15.41
C ARG A 134 -13.94 0.87 14.12
N TYR A 135 -13.69 1.49 12.96
CA TYR A 135 -14.12 0.97 11.67
C TYR A 135 -13.43 -0.35 11.31
N GLY A 136 -12.19 -0.57 11.74
CA GLY A 136 -11.54 -1.86 11.62
C GLY A 136 -12.25 -2.97 12.39
N ASN A 137 -12.69 -2.67 13.61
CA ASN A 137 -13.47 -3.61 14.43
C ASN A 137 -14.82 -3.94 13.79
N GLU A 138 -15.58 -2.91 13.37
CA GLU A 138 -16.86 -3.07 12.69
C GLU A 138 -16.73 -3.87 11.38
N ALA A 139 -15.68 -3.60 10.61
CA ALA A 139 -15.41 -4.29 9.35
C ALA A 139 -15.02 -5.76 9.52
N ARG A 140 -14.48 -6.16 10.67
CA ARG A 140 -14.06 -7.53 10.93
C ARG A 140 -15.23 -8.51 10.99
N ASP A 141 -16.41 -8.06 11.38
CA ASP A 141 -17.62 -8.88 11.39
C ASP A 141 -18.00 -9.34 9.96
N VAL A 142 -17.66 -8.54 8.96
CA VAL A 142 -17.91 -8.80 7.53
C VAL A 142 -16.70 -9.42 6.83
N CYS A 143 -15.49 -9.08 7.27
CA CYS A 143 -14.23 -9.50 6.67
C CYS A 143 -13.24 -9.97 7.76
N PRO A 144 -13.31 -11.26 8.18
CA PRO A 144 -12.53 -11.79 9.31
C PRO A 144 -11.00 -11.75 9.14
N GLU A 145 -10.50 -11.56 7.91
CA GLU A 145 -9.06 -11.39 7.65
C GLU A 145 -8.51 -10.05 8.17
N ILE A 146 -9.38 -9.10 8.55
CA ILE A 146 -8.96 -7.81 9.07
C ILE A 146 -8.35 -8.01 10.48
N PRO A 147 -7.13 -7.54 10.73
CA PRO A 147 -6.46 -7.71 12.01
C PRO A 147 -7.16 -6.95 13.14
N GLU A 148 -6.86 -7.34 14.37
CA GLU A 148 -7.49 -6.76 15.57
C GLU A 148 -7.25 -5.25 15.70
N ILE A 149 -6.07 -4.79 15.29
CA ILE A 149 -5.70 -3.37 15.36
C ILE A 149 -5.43 -2.82 13.97
N VAL A 150 -6.37 -2.03 13.46
CA VAL A 150 -6.19 -1.26 12.22
C VAL A 150 -5.61 0.11 12.53
N HIS A 151 -4.55 0.50 11.84
CA HIS A 151 -3.86 1.77 12.03
C HIS A 151 -3.39 2.41 10.70
N PRO A 152 -3.08 3.72 10.68
CA PRO A 152 -2.78 4.44 9.43
C PRO A 152 -1.62 3.86 8.61
N HIS A 153 -0.58 3.32 9.27
CA HIS A 153 0.56 2.74 8.55
C HIS A 153 0.19 1.50 7.74
N MET A 154 -0.81 0.72 8.19
CA MET A 154 -1.29 -0.43 7.42
C MET A 154 -1.89 0.00 6.08
N PHE A 155 -2.64 1.11 6.04
CA PHE A 155 -3.18 1.65 4.78
C PHE A 155 -2.06 2.04 3.81
N ARG A 156 -0.98 2.64 4.32
CA ARG A 156 0.20 2.98 3.53
C ARG A 156 0.94 1.73 3.04
N HIS A 157 1.14 0.72 3.90
CA HIS A 157 1.75 -0.55 3.51
C HIS A 157 0.90 -1.29 2.48
N SER A 158 -0.42 -1.32 2.68
CA SER A 158 -1.36 -1.91 1.72
C SER A 158 -1.29 -1.22 0.36
N ARG A 159 -1.25 0.13 0.33
CA ARG A 159 -1.11 0.86 -0.93
C ARG A 159 0.20 0.51 -1.64
N ALA A 160 1.31 0.45 -0.92
CA ALA A 160 2.60 0.08 -1.48
C ALA A 160 2.58 -1.34 -2.08
N MET A 161 2.04 -2.31 -1.35
CA MET A 161 1.90 -3.69 -1.82
C MET A 161 1.01 -3.77 -3.06
N HIS A 162 -0.16 -3.11 -3.04
CA HIS A 162 -1.09 -3.15 -4.17
C HIS A 162 -0.54 -2.46 -5.42
N LEU A 163 0.22 -1.37 -5.27
CA LEU A 163 0.93 -0.74 -6.40
C LEU A 163 2.00 -1.68 -6.97
N TYR A 164 2.78 -2.31 -6.11
CA TYR A 164 3.82 -3.25 -6.51
C TYR A 164 3.21 -4.49 -7.19
N GLN A 165 2.18 -5.10 -6.59
CA GLN A 165 1.44 -6.24 -7.15
C GLN A 165 0.72 -5.90 -8.46
N GLY A 166 0.32 -4.63 -8.62
CA GLY A 166 -0.21 -4.08 -9.87
C GLY A 166 0.82 -3.85 -10.96
N GLY A 167 2.11 -4.19 -10.71
CA GLY A 167 3.20 -4.10 -11.68
C GLY A 167 4.02 -2.81 -11.63
N MET A 168 3.80 -1.95 -10.62
CA MET A 168 4.64 -0.76 -10.45
C MET A 168 6.04 -1.17 -9.98
N ASP A 169 7.07 -0.63 -10.62
CA ASP A 169 8.47 -0.84 -10.21
C ASP A 169 8.73 -0.33 -8.80
N LEU A 170 9.58 -1.04 -8.04
CA LEU A 170 9.92 -0.68 -6.65
C LEU A 170 10.51 0.72 -6.50
N THR A 171 11.23 1.20 -7.51
CA THR A 171 11.79 2.56 -7.49
C THR A 171 10.67 3.59 -7.54
N LEU A 172 9.66 3.36 -8.38
CA LEU A 172 8.46 4.22 -8.45
C LEU A 172 7.62 4.12 -7.17
N VAL A 173 7.45 2.93 -6.58
CA VAL A 173 6.81 2.76 -5.27
C VAL A 173 7.56 3.55 -4.20
N SER A 174 8.89 3.49 -4.19
CA SER A 174 9.74 4.24 -3.26
C SER A 174 9.55 5.76 -3.41
N GLN A 175 9.51 6.27 -4.64
CA GLN A 175 9.25 7.68 -4.93
C GLN A 175 7.83 8.08 -4.52
N TRP A 176 6.83 7.25 -4.82
CA TRP A 176 5.44 7.44 -4.40
C TRP A 176 5.32 7.62 -2.90
N LEU A 177 5.97 6.75 -2.15
CA LEU A 177 5.95 6.80 -0.69
C LEU A 177 6.87 7.89 -0.11
N GLY A 178 7.81 8.41 -0.88
CA GLY A 178 8.84 9.35 -0.40
C GLY A 178 9.77 8.69 0.63
N HIS A 179 10.25 7.49 0.32
CA HIS A 179 11.29 6.85 1.10
C HIS A 179 12.64 7.50 0.78
N ALA A 180 13.41 7.86 1.80
CA ALA A 180 14.74 8.43 1.63
C ALA A 180 15.76 7.38 1.15
N ASN A 181 15.49 6.10 1.43
CA ASN A 181 16.33 4.96 1.07
C ASN A 181 15.45 3.86 0.47
N LEU A 182 15.85 3.35 -0.71
CA LEU A 182 15.18 2.25 -1.40
C LEU A 182 15.11 0.97 -0.55
N GLN A 183 16.10 0.75 0.34
CA GLN A 183 16.11 -0.37 1.28
C GLN A 183 14.80 -0.48 2.08
N THR A 184 14.19 0.66 2.44
CA THR A 184 12.91 0.69 3.14
C THR A 184 11.75 0.15 2.28
N THR A 185 11.91 0.12 0.95
CA THR A 185 10.90 -0.35 0.00
C THR A 185 11.11 -1.82 -0.37
N LEU A 186 12.34 -2.36 -0.20
CA LEU A 186 12.65 -3.76 -0.50
C LEU A 186 11.83 -4.75 0.33
N ILE A 187 11.35 -4.34 1.50
CA ILE A 187 10.45 -5.14 2.34
C ILE A 187 9.22 -5.63 1.55
N TYR A 188 8.69 -4.82 0.63
CA TYR A 188 7.53 -5.20 -0.20
C TYR A 188 7.89 -6.28 -1.21
N ALA A 189 9.09 -6.22 -1.81
CA ALA A 189 9.57 -7.28 -2.72
C ALA A 189 9.82 -8.60 -1.97
N HIS A 190 10.26 -8.53 -0.71
CA HIS A 190 10.45 -9.74 0.11
C HIS A 190 9.12 -10.38 0.50
N ALA A 191 8.10 -9.57 0.77
CA ALA A 191 6.77 -10.04 1.17
C ALA A 191 5.97 -10.66 0.01
N ASP A 192 6.26 -10.31 -1.26
CA ASP A 192 5.48 -10.75 -2.41
C ASP A 192 6.03 -12.04 -3.03
N THR A 193 5.53 -13.17 -2.55
CA THR A 193 5.84 -14.50 -3.09
C THR A 193 5.12 -14.74 -4.43
N GLU A 194 3.96 -14.13 -4.65
CA GLU A 194 3.14 -14.33 -5.85
C GLU A 194 3.80 -13.72 -7.10
N GLN A 195 4.40 -12.53 -6.99
CA GLN A 195 5.16 -11.96 -8.12
C GLN A 195 6.39 -12.81 -8.47
N LYS A 196 7.06 -13.38 -7.46
CA LYS A 196 8.17 -14.31 -7.68
C LYS A 196 7.71 -15.55 -8.45
N ARG A 197 6.55 -16.11 -8.07
CA ARG A 197 5.93 -17.26 -8.76
C ARG A 197 5.60 -16.90 -10.21
N LYS A 198 4.94 -15.78 -10.47
CA LYS A 198 4.63 -15.31 -11.83
C LYS A 198 5.88 -15.09 -12.68
N ALA A 199 6.94 -14.54 -12.09
CA ALA A 199 8.21 -14.35 -12.79
C ALA A 199 8.84 -15.69 -13.20
N ILE A 200 8.76 -16.72 -12.36
CA ILE A 200 9.22 -18.07 -12.69
C ILE A 200 8.38 -18.65 -13.85
N GLU A 201 7.05 -18.55 -13.78
CA GLU A 201 6.15 -19.02 -14.84
C GLU A 201 6.44 -18.34 -16.19
N LEU A 202 6.64 -17.02 -16.18
CA LEU A 202 7.02 -16.28 -17.38
C LEU A 202 8.39 -16.71 -17.94
N ALA A 203 9.38 -16.93 -17.07
CA ALA A 203 10.70 -17.40 -17.46
C ALA A 203 10.63 -18.81 -18.07
N GLU A 204 9.80 -19.69 -17.52
CA GLU A 204 9.54 -21.03 -18.05
C GLU A 204 8.89 -20.98 -19.44
N HIS A 205 7.98 -20.04 -19.70
CA HIS A 205 7.38 -19.85 -21.04
C HIS A 205 8.34 -19.23 -22.06
N SER A 206 9.35 -18.49 -21.61
CA SER A 206 10.30 -17.77 -22.47
C SER A 206 11.51 -18.58 -22.92
N GLY A 207 11.52 -19.90 -22.74
CA GLY A 207 12.62 -20.77 -23.19
C GLY A 207 13.66 -21.10 -22.12
N SER A 208 13.24 -21.19 -20.86
CA SER A 208 14.09 -21.63 -19.75
C SER A 208 14.81 -22.95 -20.08
N PRO A 209 16.09 -23.10 -19.71
CA PRO A 209 16.85 -24.35 -19.86
C PRO A 209 16.20 -25.54 -19.17
N THR A 210 15.31 -25.31 -18.19
CA THR A 210 14.58 -26.33 -17.45
C THR A 210 13.37 -26.90 -18.21
N ARG A 211 13.08 -26.40 -19.44
CA ARG A 211 11.92 -26.79 -20.23
C ARG A 211 11.99 -28.20 -20.85
N LYS A 212 13.13 -28.85 -20.81
CA LYS A 212 13.17 -30.29 -21.07
C LYS A 212 12.72 -30.97 -19.80
N SER A 213 11.42 -31.31 -19.72
CA SER A 213 11.03 -32.44 -18.89
C SER A 213 12.02 -33.55 -19.20
N PRO A 214 12.67 -34.16 -18.21
CA PRO A 214 13.35 -35.41 -18.50
C PRO A 214 12.26 -36.26 -19.15
N SER A 215 12.50 -36.64 -20.42
CA SER A 215 11.72 -37.69 -21.03
C SER A 215 11.62 -38.78 -19.97
N THR A 216 10.46 -39.33 -19.80
CA THR A 216 10.21 -40.48 -18.91
C THR A 216 11.03 -41.73 -19.37
N ASP A 217 11.93 -41.54 -20.27
CA ASP A 217 13.00 -42.49 -20.57
C ASP A 217 13.87 -42.57 -19.31
N ARG A 218 13.44 -43.45 -18.41
CA ARG A 218 14.35 -43.98 -17.40
C ARG A 218 15.64 -44.29 -18.16
N TYR A 219 16.75 -43.70 -17.74
CA TYR A 219 18.07 -44.21 -18.13
C TYR A 219 18.18 -45.64 -17.67
N THR A 220 17.66 -46.56 -18.44
CA THR A 220 17.96 -47.96 -18.32
C THR A 220 19.33 -48.11 -18.98
N VAL A 221 20.37 -48.03 -18.17
CA VAL A 221 21.69 -48.47 -18.59
C VAL A 221 21.56 -50.01 -18.76
N SER A 222 21.15 -50.41 -19.96
CA SER A 222 21.00 -51.79 -20.35
C SER A 222 22.30 -52.37 -20.91
N ASP A 223 23.35 -51.54 -20.93
CA ASP A 223 24.64 -51.91 -21.47
C ASP A 223 25.59 -52.30 -20.31
N GLU A 224 25.85 -53.57 -20.18
CA GLU A 224 26.71 -54.17 -19.16
C GLU A 224 28.15 -53.63 -19.24
N GLU A 225 28.61 -53.25 -20.41
CA GLU A 225 29.94 -52.68 -20.65
C GLU A 225 30.05 -51.24 -20.09
N THR A 226 29.00 -50.45 -20.21
CA THR A 226 28.91 -49.08 -19.63
C THR A 226 28.81 -49.14 -18.09
N LEU A 227 28.12 -50.13 -17.53
CA LEU A 227 28.08 -50.38 -16.10
C LEU A 227 29.46 -50.76 -15.55
N LYS A 228 30.20 -51.66 -16.23
CA LYS A 228 31.55 -52.06 -15.83
C LYS A 228 32.53 -50.89 -15.86
N LYS A 229 32.44 -50.00 -16.84
CA LYS A 229 33.24 -48.75 -16.91
C LYS A 229 32.90 -47.78 -15.79
N LEU A 230 31.64 -47.63 -15.45
CA LEU A 230 31.18 -46.76 -14.36
C LEU A 230 31.64 -47.26 -12.98
N TYR A 231 31.75 -48.54 -12.80
CA TYR A 231 32.22 -49.17 -11.53
C TYR A 231 33.72 -49.44 -11.52
N GLY A 232 34.49 -49.02 -12.54
CA GLY A 232 35.94 -49.20 -12.59
C GLY A 232 36.39 -50.65 -12.62
N LEU A 233 35.57 -51.52 -13.24
CA LEU A 233 35.84 -52.95 -13.35
C LEU A 233 36.42 -53.36 -14.72
N LEU A 234 36.84 -52.39 -15.51
CA LEU A 234 37.61 -52.52 -16.75
C LEU A 234 38.80 -51.59 -16.74
#